data_ac7c1bbb63b99b7063ed2f470a27473f
#
_entry.id   ac7c1bbb63b99b7063ed2f470a27473f
#
_cell.length_a   1.000
_cell.length_b   1.000
_cell.length_c   1.000
_cell.angle_alpha   90.00
_cell.angle_beta   90.00
_cell.angle_gamma   90.00
#
_symmetry.space_group_name_H-M   'P 1'
#
loop_
_entity.id
_entity.type
_entity.pdbx_description
1 polymer ?
#
loop_
_entity_poly.entity_id
_entity_poly.type
_entity_poly.pdbx_seq_one_letter_code
_entity_poly.pdbx_strand_id
1 'polypeptide(L)'
;MHIEAIFKRSHAKMPFQIEKVTDAILKAMVSVKNGTPKDAENIAKQVLTSLLERKKDIPNYVPNVEEIQDLVEQTLMKSEFLDVAKAYILYRNIQTKKRQRNIFARRMTLKPFEYPELY
;
A
#
# COMPACT_ATOMS: atom_id res chain seq x y z
N MET A 1 -9.74 15.22 12.33
CA MET A 1 -8.77 14.13 12.60
C MET A 1 -8.12 13.65 11.32
N HIS A 2 -6.84 13.39 11.34
CA HIS A 2 -6.12 12.83 10.21
C HIS A 2 -4.96 11.97 10.72
N ILE A 3 -4.42 11.14 9.84
CA ILE A 3 -3.24 10.34 10.12
C ILE A 3 -2.02 11.19 9.72
N GLU A 4 -1.17 11.52 10.68
CA GLU A 4 -0.02 12.40 10.45
C GLU A 4 1.22 11.65 9.98
N ALA A 5 1.42 10.42 10.45
CA ALA A 5 2.65 9.68 10.21
C ALA A 5 2.38 8.18 10.08
N ILE A 6 3.36 7.49 9.52
CA ILE A 6 3.41 6.02 9.44
C ILE A 6 4.80 5.53 9.82
N PHE A 7 4.89 4.26 10.19
CA PHE A 7 6.17 3.56 10.34
C PHE A 7 6.48 2.76 9.08
N LYS A 8 7.67 2.99 8.52
CA LYS A 8 8.20 2.16 7.44
C LYS A 8 8.65 0.80 7.99
N ARG A 9 8.95 -0.14 7.10
CA ARG A 9 9.51 -1.45 7.47
C ARG A 9 10.84 -1.34 8.22
N SER A 10 11.60 -0.28 7.97
CA SER A 10 12.84 0.04 8.70
C SER A 10 12.58 0.63 10.09
N HIS A 11 11.33 0.74 10.52
CA HIS A 11 10.87 1.42 11.73
C HIS A 11 11.07 2.95 11.72
N ALA A 12 11.48 3.52 10.60
CA ALA A 12 11.57 4.96 10.45
C ALA A 12 10.16 5.56 10.35
N LYS A 13 9.93 6.67 11.07
CA LYS A 13 8.67 7.39 11.04
C LYS A 13 8.67 8.38 9.88
N MET A 14 7.60 8.39 9.10
CA MET A 14 7.44 9.27 7.93
C MET A 14 6.07 9.92 7.92
N PRO A 15 5.91 11.08 7.24
CA PRO A 15 4.59 11.65 7.03
C PRO A 15 3.69 10.67 6.25
N PHE A 16 2.44 10.60 6.64
CA PHE A 16 1.43 9.85 5.91
C PHE A 16 1.01 10.62 4.66
N GLN A 17 1.03 9.95 3.50
CA GLN A 17 0.62 10.53 2.22
C GLN A 17 -0.42 9.63 1.55
N ILE A 18 -1.67 10.05 1.57
CA ILE A 18 -2.78 9.30 0.99
C ILE A 18 -2.59 9.07 -0.52
N GLU A 19 -1.92 9.97 -1.20
CA GLU A 19 -1.64 9.89 -2.64
C GLU A 19 -0.84 8.64 -2.99
N LYS A 20 0.07 8.22 -2.13
CA LYS A 20 0.84 6.98 -2.32
C LYS A 20 -0.02 5.74 -2.24
N VAL A 21 -1.01 5.74 -1.35
CA VAL A 21 -2.00 4.66 -1.24
C VAL A 21 -2.85 4.61 -2.51
N THR A 22 -3.37 5.75 -2.92
CA THR A 22 -4.19 5.88 -4.14
C THR A 22 -3.42 5.41 -5.38
N ASP A 23 -2.18 5.83 -5.54
CA ASP A 23 -1.35 5.47 -6.69
C ASP A 23 -1.09 3.96 -6.75
N ALA A 24 -0.81 3.33 -5.62
CA ALA A 24 -0.60 1.88 -5.57
C ALA A 24 -1.87 1.12 -5.98
N ILE A 25 -3.03 1.56 -5.51
CA ILE A 25 -4.33 0.97 -5.87
C ILE A 25 -4.60 1.17 -7.37
N LEU A 26 -4.38 2.38 -7.87
CA LEU A 26 -4.61 2.69 -9.29
C LEU A 26 -3.73 1.83 -10.21
N LYS A 27 -2.49 1.60 -9.84
CA LYS A 27 -1.59 0.75 -10.62
C LYS A 27 -2.07 -0.69 -10.67
N ALA A 28 -2.59 -1.21 -9.57
CA ALA A 28 -3.22 -2.54 -9.56
C ALA A 28 -4.45 -2.56 -10.47
N MET A 29 -5.28 -1.52 -10.43
CA MET A 29 -6.46 -1.39 -11.30
C MET A 29 -6.08 -1.36 -12.78
N VAL A 30 -5.08 -0.57 -13.14
CA VAL A 30 -4.59 -0.46 -14.52
C VAL A 30 -4.06 -1.81 -15.00
N SER A 31 -3.36 -2.55 -14.16
CA SER A 31 -2.76 -3.83 -14.54
C SER A 31 -3.80 -4.89 -14.94
N VAL A 32 -5.00 -4.83 -14.36
CA VAL A 32 -6.10 -5.76 -14.68
C VAL A 32 -7.22 -5.08 -15.48
N LYS A 33 -7.02 -3.83 -15.89
CA LYS A 33 -7.97 -3.04 -16.67
C LYS A 33 -9.35 -2.95 -16.01
N ASN A 34 -9.37 -2.80 -14.70
CA ASN A 34 -10.60 -2.69 -13.91
C ASN A 34 -10.45 -1.58 -12.88
N GLY A 35 -11.36 -0.61 -12.90
CA GLY A 35 -11.37 0.52 -11.98
C GLY A 35 -10.90 1.81 -12.65
N THR A 36 -11.22 2.91 -12.01
CA THR A 36 -10.91 4.27 -12.47
C THR A 36 -10.10 4.99 -11.40
N PRO A 37 -9.45 6.15 -11.73
CA PRO A 37 -8.80 6.95 -10.69
C PRO A 37 -9.73 7.32 -9.55
N LYS A 38 -11.00 7.58 -9.84
CA LYS A 38 -12.00 7.89 -8.81
C LYS A 38 -12.27 6.67 -7.91
N ASP A 39 -12.33 5.48 -8.49
CA ASP A 39 -12.47 4.24 -7.71
C ASP A 39 -11.28 4.06 -6.78
N ALA A 40 -10.07 4.30 -7.25
CA ALA A 40 -8.86 4.22 -6.43
C ALA A 40 -8.90 5.22 -5.26
N GLU A 41 -9.35 6.44 -5.51
CA GLU A 41 -9.55 7.44 -4.45
C GLU A 41 -10.57 6.98 -3.41
N ASN A 42 -11.69 6.41 -3.86
CA ASN A 42 -12.74 5.92 -2.97
C ASN A 42 -12.23 4.79 -2.07
N ILE A 43 -11.48 3.84 -2.64
CA ILE A 43 -10.85 2.77 -1.87
C ILE A 43 -9.86 3.34 -0.85
N ALA A 44 -9.01 4.28 -1.26
CA ALA A 44 -8.06 4.94 -0.37
C ALA A 44 -8.76 5.68 0.78
N LYS A 45 -9.88 6.34 0.51
CA LYS A 45 -10.67 7.01 1.54
C LYS A 45 -11.24 6.02 2.56
N GLN A 46 -11.70 4.86 2.12
CA GLN A 46 -12.20 3.81 3.01
C GLN A 46 -11.07 3.28 3.90
N VAL A 47 -9.87 3.10 3.35
CA VAL A 47 -8.69 2.72 4.12
C VAL A 47 -8.39 3.77 5.18
N LEU A 48 -8.38 5.04 4.80
CA LEU A 48 -8.16 6.15 5.72
C LEU A 48 -9.19 6.17 6.85
N THR A 49 -10.47 5.97 6.52
CA THR A 49 -11.56 5.90 7.51
C THR A 49 -11.27 4.80 8.54
N SER A 50 -10.84 3.63 8.10
CA SER A 50 -10.49 2.52 8.99
C SER A 50 -9.32 2.88 9.90
N LEU A 51 -8.31 3.56 9.38
CA LEU A 51 -7.18 4.03 10.18
C LEU A 51 -7.59 5.06 11.23
N LEU A 52 -8.48 5.99 10.85
CA LEU A 52 -8.99 7.01 11.77
C LEU A 52 -9.83 6.38 12.89
N GLU A 53 -10.60 5.35 12.61
CA GLU A 53 -11.35 4.61 13.62
C GLU A 53 -10.41 3.95 14.62
N ARG A 54 -9.33 3.35 14.18
CA ARG A 54 -8.30 2.78 15.07
C ARG A 54 -7.63 3.85 15.92
N LYS A 55 -7.39 5.03 15.35
CA LYS A 55 -6.80 6.16 16.06
C LYS A 55 -7.67 6.65 17.22
N LYS A 56 -9.00 6.56 17.10
CA LYS A 56 -9.92 6.92 18.18
C LYS A 56 -9.78 6.00 19.38
N ASP A 57 -9.55 4.71 19.13
CA ASP A 57 -9.52 3.68 20.16
C ASP A 57 -8.15 3.50 20.79
N ILE A 58 -7.08 3.85 20.07
CA ILE A 58 -5.71 3.59 20.47
C ILE A 58 -4.97 4.93 20.64
N PRO A 59 -4.59 5.32 21.87
CA PRO A 59 -3.81 6.55 22.10
C PRO A 59 -2.46 6.49 21.36
N ASN A 60 -2.07 7.61 20.76
CA ASN A 60 -0.79 7.75 20.04
C ASN A 60 -0.61 6.73 18.91
N TYR A 61 -1.73 6.33 18.28
CA TYR A 61 -1.71 5.36 17.21
C TYR A 61 -0.97 5.90 15.98
N VAL A 62 0.02 5.12 15.52
CA VAL A 62 0.73 5.35 14.26
C VAL A 62 0.72 4.04 13.49
N PRO A 63 0.06 3.98 12.32
CA PRO A 63 0.02 2.74 11.55
C PRO A 63 1.38 2.43 10.92
N ASN A 64 1.63 1.17 10.62
CA ASN A 64 2.77 0.77 9.81
C ASN A 64 2.34 0.46 8.37
N VAL A 65 3.29 0.37 7.47
CA VAL A 65 3.04 0.13 6.03
C VAL A 65 2.27 -1.17 5.81
N GLU A 66 2.61 -2.23 6.51
CA GLU A 66 1.95 -3.54 6.33
C GLU A 66 0.49 -3.49 6.75
N GLU A 67 0.17 -2.78 7.81
CA GLU A 67 -1.21 -2.58 8.26
C GLU A 67 -2.03 -1.86 7.21
N ILE A 68 -1.47 -0.84 6.57
CA ILE A 68 -2.14 -0.11 5.48
C ILE A 68 -2.35 -1.05 4.28
N GLN A 69 -1.35 -1.83 3.92
CA GLN A 69 -1.46 -2.80 2.83
C GLN A 69 -2.55 -3.85 3.09
N ASP A 70 -2.64 -4.35 4.32
CA ASP A 70 -3.69 -5.29 4.71
C ASP A 70 -5.08 -4.66 4.58
N LEU A 71 -5.23 -3.40 4.98
CA LEU A 71 -6.49 -2.67 4.84
C LEU A 71 -6.87 -2.44 3.39
N VAL A 72 -5.90 -2.15 2.53
CA VAL A 72 -6.13 -2.02 1.08
C VAL A 72 -6.67 -3.33 0.52
N GLU A 73 -6.04 -4.44 0.82
CA GLU A 73 -6.49 -5.76 0.36
C GLU A 73 -7.91 -6.07 0.81
N GLN A 74 -8.20 -5.86 2.08
CA GLN A 74 -9.52 -6.11 2.65
C GLN A 74 -10.58 -5.21 2.01
N THR A 75 -10.27 -3.94 1.81
CA THR A 75 -11.20 -2.96 1.22
C THR A 75 -11.51 -3.31 -0.23
N LEU A 76 -10.50 -3.70 -0.99
CA LEU A 76 -10.68 -4.14 -2.37
C LEU A 76 -11.58 -5.39 -2.46
N MET A 77 -11.39 -6.34 -1.56
CA MET A 77 -12.21 -7.55 -1.50
C MET A 77 -13.65 -7.23 -1.15
N LYS A 78 -13.88 -6.35 -0.17
CA LYS A 78 -15.23 -5.93 0.23
C LYS A 78 -15.96 -5.15 -0.85
N SER A 79 -15.23 -4.43 -1.67
CA SER A 79 -15.76 -3.59 -2.75
C SER A 79 -15.90 -4.35 -4.07
N GLU A 80 -15.77 -5.67 -4.04
CA GLU A 80 -15.88 -6.57 -5.20
C GLU A 80 -14.81 -6.39 -6.28
N PHE A 81 -13.73 -5.70 -5.98
CA PHE A 81 -12.56 -5.61 -6.86
C PHE A 81 -11.60 -6.79 -6.61
N LEU A 82 -12.10 -8.02 -6.80
CA LEU A 82 -11.33 -9.23 -6.48
C LEU A 82 -10.09 -9.40 -7.36
N ASP A 83 -10.19 -9.08 -8.64
CA ASP A 83 -9.06 -9.12 -9.57
C ASP A 83 -8.01 -8.06 -9.23
N VAL A 84 -8.44 -6.88 -8.84
CA VAL A 84 -7.56 -5.80 -8.38
C VAL A 84 -6.87 -6.21 -7.08
N ALA A 85 -7.60 -6.83 -6.14
CA ALA A 85 -7.03 -7.34 -4.90
C ALA A 85 -5.92 -8.36 -5.17
N LYS A 86 -6.15 -9.30 -6.09
CA LYS A 86 -5.15 -10.28 -6.50
C LYS A 86 -3.91 -9.62 -7.10
N ALA A 87 -4.11 -8.64 -7.98
CA ALA A 87 -3.01 -7.88 -8.59
C ALA A 87 -2.21 -7.13 -7.52
N TYR A 88 -2.89 -6.52 -6.56
CA TYR A 88 -2.25 -5.81 -5.46
C TYR A 88 -1.41 -6.74 -4.57
N ILE A 89 -1.93 -7.92 -4.26
CA ILE A 89 -1.21 -8.93 -3.48
C ILE A 89 0.06 -9.38 -4.21
N LEU A 90 -0.04 -9.64 -5.51
CA LEU A 90 1.11 -10.00 -6.35
C LEU A 90 2.15 -8.89 -6.37
N TYR A 91 1.72 -7.66 -6.53
CA TYR A 91 2.57 -6.48 -6.52
C TYR A 91 3.33 -6.38 -5.20
N ARG A 92 2.63 -6.53 -4.08
CA ARG A 92 3.21 -6.53 -2.73
C ARG A 92 4.28 -7.62 -2.58
N ASN A 93 4.00 -8.82 -3.08
CA ASN A 93 4.93 -9.95 -3.03
C ASN A 93 6.17 -9.71 -3.90
N ILE A 94 6.00 -9.11 -5.08
CA ILE A 94 7.11 -8.75 -5.98
C ILE A 94 8.03 -7.73 -5.29
N GLN A 95 7.48 -6.74 -4.62
CA GLN A 95 8.25 -5.74 -3.89
C GLN A 95 9.07 -6.37 -2.76
N THR A 96 8.49 -7.32 -2.03
CA THR A 96 9.18 -8.05 -0.98
C THR A 96 10.37 -8.85 -1.55
N LYS A 97 10.15 -9.58 -2.63
CA LYS A 97 11.20 -10.34 -3.32
C LYS A 97 12.31 -9.43 -3.87
N LYS A 98 11.94 -8.28 -4.41
CA LYS A 98 12.88 -7.28 -4.90
C LYS A 98 13.81 -6.78 -3.81
N ARG A 99 13.31 -6.54 -2.61
CA ARG A 99 14.14 -6.14 -1.46
C ARG A 99 15.14 -7.22 -1.08
N GLN A 100 14.71 -8.47 -1.07
CA GLN A 100 15.59 -9.61 -0.82
C GLN A 100 16.68 -9.73 -1.89
N ARG A 101 16.34 -9.54 -3.16
CA ARG A 101 17.30 -9.52 -4.26
C ARG A 101 18.30 -8.39 -4.12
N ASN A 102 17.88 -7.21 -3.70
CA ASN A 102 18.75 -6.05 -3.55
C ASN A 102 19.83 -6.28 -2.51
N ILE A 103 19.57 -7.09 -1.49
CA ILE A 103 20.59 -7.50 -0.52
C ILE A 103 21.68 -8.32 -1.19
N PHE A 104 21.33 -9.16 -2.16
CA PHE A 104 22.29 -9.95 -2.95
C PHE A 104 22.85 -9.17 -4.14
N ALA A 105 22.05 -8.31 -4.77
CA ALA A 105 22.38 -7.61 -6.01
C ALA A 105 23.40 -6.47 -5.83
N ARG A 106 23.76 -6.11 -4.60
CA ARG A 106 24.89 -5.21 -4.34
C ARG A 106 26.23 -5.75 -4.88
N ARG A 107 26.24 -7.04 -5.24
CA ARG A 107 27.40 -7.73 -5.83
C ARG A 107 27.25 -8.04 -7.31
N MET A 108 26.06 -7.83 -7.89
CA MET A 108 25.76 -8.07 -9.29
C MET A 108 25.04 -6.86 -9.87
N THR A 109 25.46 -6.39 -11.03
CA THR A 109 24.90 -5.23 -11.73
C THR A 109 23.55 -5.52 -12.38
N LEU A 110 22.61 -6.14 -11.68
CA LEU A 110 21.26 -6.37 -12.18
C LEU A 110 20.38 -5.19 -11.76
N LYS A 111 19.83 -4.49 -12.76
CA LYS A 111 18.81 -3.48 -12.50
C LYS A 111 17.58 -4.16 -11.92
N PRO A 112 17.13 -3.76 -10.72
CA PRO A 112 15.89 -4.30 -10.17
C PRO A 112 14.72 -3.86 -11.03
N PHE A 113 13.73 -4.73 -11.13
CA PHE A 113 12.47 -4.41 -11.80
C PHE A 113 11.76 -3.30 -11.01
N GLU A 114 11.41 -2.19 -11.69
CA GLU A 114 10.87 -1.03 -11.03
C GLU A 114 9.34 -1.09 -10.89
N TYR A 115 8.88 -1.42 -9.68
CA TYR A 115 7.52 -1.14 -9.26
C TYR A 115 7.55 -0.02 -8.23
N PRO A 116 6.60 0.92 -8.25
CA PRO A 116 6.52 1.95 -7.22
C PRO A 116 6.17 1.32 -5.88
N GLU A 117 6.87 1.75 -4.85
CA GLU A 117 6.58 1.32 -3.49
C GLU A 117 5.50 2.20 -2.88
N LEU A 118 4.70 1.63 -1.96
CA LEU A 118 3.69 2.36 -1.22
C LEU A 118 4.31 3.49 -0.39
N TYR A 119 5.47 3.22 0.21
CA TYR A 119 6.26 4.19 0.99
C TYR A 119 7.76 3.90 0.87
#